data_b665f923ba1fa6f3197a8ba9c61bc778
#
_entry.id   b665f923ba1fa6f3197a8ba9c61bc778
#
_cell.length_a   1.000
_cell.length_b   1.000
_cell.length_c   1.000
_cell.angle_alpha   90.00
_cell.angle_beta   90.00
_cell.angle_gamma   90.00
#
_symmetry.space_group_name_H-M   'P 1'
#
loop_
_entity.id
_entity.type
_entity.pdbx_description
1 polymer ?
#
loop_
_entity_poly.entity_id
_entity_poly.type
_entity_poly.pdbx_seq_one_letter_code
_entity_poly.pdbx_strand_id
1 'polypeptide(L)'
;MRNRTTVDSLVEKECEEGNIRNELEVYMDGMDVFNFAMSVVPKSVKEICKVTETSLEDIDWLVFHQANKFMTDFFAKRLKFDMDKVPYCIQKYGNTSSTSVPLTIVSELYDKLKDGDRVVMCGFGAGLSWGTARVVFNGCKFSPVIEY
;
A
#
# COMPACT_ATOMS: atom_id res chain seq x y z
N MET A 1 -21.60 4.18 6.35
CA MET A 1 -21.94 4.11 7.80
C MET A 1 -22.08 2.63 8.14
N ARG A 2 -21.33 2.10 9.11
CA ARG A 2 -21.52 0.68 9.51
C ARG A 2 -22.88 0.53 10.21
N ASN A 3 -23.64 -0.48 9.82
CA ASN A 3 -24.84 -0.85 10.53
C ASN A 3 -24.53 -1.21 11.99
N ARG A 4 -25.48 -0.96 12.89
CA ARG A 4 -25.32 -1.30 14.30
C ARG A 4 -25.26 -2.83 14.43
N THR A 5 -24.23 -3.36 15.10
CA THR A 5 -24.11 -4.80 15.37
C THR A 5 -25.32 -5.28 16.19
N THR A 6 -25.97 -6.32 15.72
CA THR A 6 -27.10 -7.02 16.38
C THR A 6 -26.75 -8.50 16.53
N VAL A 7 -27.59 -9.25 17.24
CA VAL A 7 -27.46 -10.72 17.32
C VAL A 7 -27.52 -11.37 15.94
N ASP A 8 -28.32 -10.83 15.03
CA ASP A 8 -28.45 -11.33 13.66
C ASP A 8 -27.18 -11.13 12.83
N SER A 9 -26.32 -10.16 13.21
CA SER A 9 -25.02 -9.94 12.56
C SER A 9 -24.01 -11.07 12.82
N LEU A 10 -24.28 -11.93 13.81
CA LEU A 10 -23.46 -13.12 14.12
C LEU A 10 -23.92 -14.38 13.35
N VAL A 11 -25.07 -14.32 12.69
CA VAL A 11 -25.62 -15.46 11.95
C VAL A 11 -24.83 -15.63 10.65
N GLU A 12 -24.27 -16.82 10.47
CA GLU A 12 -23.62 -17.20 9.23
C GLU A 12 -24.65 -17.36 8.12
N LYS A 13 -24.36 -16.79 6.96
CA LYS A 13 -25.21 -16.83 5.74
C LYS A 13 -24.34 -17.21 4.56
N GLU A 14 -24.91 -18.03 3.67
CA GLU A 14 -24.29 -18.30 2.39
C GLU A 14 -24.38 -17.05 1.50
N CYS A 15 -23.23 -16.63 0.95
CA CYS A 15 -23.10 -15.50 0.06
C CYS A 15 -23.22 -15.94 -1.40
N GLU A 16 -23.43 -14.99 -2.31
CA GLU A 16 -23.60 -15.25 -3.74
C GLU A 16 -22.42 -16.05 -4.35
N GLU A 17 -21.22 -15.91 -3.78
CA GLU A 17 -20.02 -16.63 -4.23
C GLU A 17 -19.88 -18.04 -3.60
N GLY A 18 -20.86 -18.51 -2.82
CA GLY A 18 -20.85 -19.81 -2.14
C GLY A 18 -20.03 -19.86 -0.85
N ASN A 19 -19.45 -18.75 -0.41
CA ASN A 19 -18.79 -18.64 0.88
C ASN A 19 -19.82 -18.49 2.00
N ILE A 20 -19.55 -19.09 3.17
CA ILE A 20 -20.35 -18.93 4.38
C ILE A 20 -19.65 -17.92 5.27
N ARG A 21 -20.36 -16.84 5.65
CA ARG A 21 -19.82 -15.80 6.54
C ARG A 21 -20.92 -15.01 7.24
N ASN A 22 -20.56 -14.34 8.32
CA ASN A 22 -21.45 -13.41 9.02
C ASN A 22 -21.10 -11.94 8.70
N GLU A 23 -21.93 -11.01 9.11
CA GLU A 23 -21.77 -9.56 8.81
C GLU A 23 -20.58 -8.90 9.51
N LEU A 24 -19.95 -9.56 10.49
CA LEU A 24 -18.79 -9.04 11.23
C LEU A 24 -17.47 -9.46 10.61
N GLU A 25 -17.48 -10.44 9.71
CA GLU A 25 -16.28 -10.88 9.00
C GLU A 25 -15.88 -9.88 7.92
N VAL A 26 -14.59 -9.86 7.63
CA VAL A 26 -14.06 -8.99 6.59
C VAL A 26 -14.48 -9.52 5.21
N TYR A 27 -15.20 -8.69 4.48
CA TYR A 27 -15.47 -8.91 3.06
C TYR A 27 -14.62 -7.98 2.20
N MET A 28 -14.05 -8.54 1.15
CA MET A 28 -13.32 -7.78 0.16
C MET A 28 -13.57 -8.38 -1.23
N ASP A 29 -14.19 -7.62 -2.10
CA ASP A 29 -14.18 -7.92 -3.53
C ASP A 29 -12.80 -7.59 -4.09
N GLY A 30 -12.05 -8.63 -4.45
CA GLY A 30 -10.68 -8.49 -4.93
C GLY A 30 -10.59 -7.75 -6.26
N MET A 31 -11.61 -7.90 -7.14
CA MET A 31 -11.64 -7.24 -8.43
C MET A 31 -11.96 -5.74 -8.28
N ASP A 32 -12.89 -5.41 -7.40
CA ASP A 32 -13.23 -4.02 -7.11
C ASP A 32 -12.05 -3.27 -6.49
N VAL A 33 -11.36 -3.88 -5.53
CA VAL A 33 -10.12 -3.31 -4.95
C VAL A 33 -9.05 -3.13 -6.01
N PHE A 34 -8.89 -4.12 -6.92
CA PHE A 34 -7.93 -4.03 -8.01
C PHE A 34 -8.24 -2.86 -8.94
N ASN A 35 -9.45 -2.79 -9.49
CA ASN A 35 -9.87 -1.73 -10.41
C ASN A 35 -9.77 -0.34 -9.78
N PHE A 36 -10.19 -0.25 -8.53
CA PHE A 36 -10.08 0.97 -7.73
C PHE A 36 -8.62 1.42 -7.61
N ALA A 37 -7.72 0.55 -7.14
CA ALA A 37 -6.32 0.89 -6.94
C ALA A 37 -5.63 1.29 -8.24
N MET A 38 -5.89 0.56 -9.35
CA MET A 38 -5.36 0.88 -10.69
C MET A 38 -5.76 2.28 -11.15
N SER A 39 -6.94 2.74 -10.74
CA SER A 39 -7.48 4.07 -11.06
C SER A 39 -6.91 5.18 -10.18
N VAL A 40 -6.84 4.96 -8.85
CA VAL A 40 -6.59 6.03 -7.87
C VAL A 40 -5.12 6.21 -7.51
N VAL A 41 -4.35 5.11 -7.40
CA VAL A 41 -2.97 5.16 -6.89
C VAL A 41 -2.06 6.05 -7.72
N PRO A 42 -1.99 5.90 -9.07
CA PRO A 42 -1.13 6.78 -9.87
C PRO A 42 -1.56 8.26 -9.83
N LYS A 43 -2.87 8.52 -9.68
CA LYS A 43 -3.38 9.89 -9.55
C LYS A 43 -2.99 10.50 -8.20
N SER A 44 -3.11 9.72 -7.12
CA SER A 44 -2.78 10.16 -5.77
C SER A 44 -1.29 10.47 -5.62
N VAL A 45 -0.41 9.67 -6.24
CA VAL A 45 1.04 9.96 -6.27
C VAL A 45 1.33 11.27 -7.01
N LYS A 46 0.69 11.51 -8.15
CA LYS A 46 0.85 12.79 -8.87
C LYS A 46 0.31 13.97 -8.08
N GLU A 47 -0.81 13.78 -7.37
CA GLU A 47 -1.43 14.84 -6.57
C GLU A 47 -0.55 15.21 -5.38
N ILE A 48 0.03 14.25 -4.65
CA ILE A 48 0.94 14.58 -3.55
C ILE A 48 2.19 15.32 -4.05
N CYS A 49 2.72 14.94 -5.20
CA CYS A 49 3.85 15.65 -5.81
C CYS A 49 3.47 17.10 -6.15
N LYS A 50 2.28 17.31 -6.74
CA LYS A 50 1.77 18.65 -7.05
C LYS A 50 1.58 19.51 -5.80
N VAL A 51 0.92 18.97 -4.76
CA VAL A 51 0.64 19.68 -3.49
C VAL A 51 1.93 20.04 -2.76
N THR A 52 2.97 19.22 -2.89
CA THR A 52 4.26 19.44 -2.23
C THR A 52 5.28 20.12 -3.14
N GLU A 53 4.86 20.63 -4.31
CA GLU A 53 5.70 21.30 -5.30
C GLU A 53 6.98 20.51 -5.62
N THR A 54 6.84 19.19 -5.74
CA THR A 54 7.94 18.24 -5.98
C THR A 54 7.71 17.53 -7.30
N SER A 55 8.71 17.39 -8.16
CA SER A 55 8.59 16.57 -9.37
C SER A 55 8.77 15.08 -9.04
N LEU A 56 8.31 14.18 -9.93
CA LEU A 56 8.53 12.75 -9.77
C LEU A 56 10.02 12.39 -9.88
N GLU A 57 10.79 13.15 -10.64
CA GLU A 57 12.23 12.98 -10.78
C GLU A 57 12.98 13.25 -9.48
N ASP A 58 12.42 14.12 -8.62
CA ASP A 58 12.99 14.47 -7.32
C ASP A 58 12.71 13.43 -6.24
N ILE A 59 11.91 12.41 -6.52
CA ILE A 59 11.59 11.33 -5.58
C ILE A 59 12.67 10.26 -5.65
N ASP A 60 13.24 9.94 -4.49
CA ASP A 60 14.30 8.94 -4.37
C ASP A 60 13.71 7.53 -4.30
N TRP A 61 12.58 7.35 -3.58
CA TRP A 61 11.93 6.06 -3.40
C TRP A 61 10.41 6.17 -3.46
N LEU A 62 9.79 5.20 -4.13
CA LEU A 62 8.33 5.08 -4.23
C LEU A 62 7.89 3.75 -3.62
N VAL A 63 7.33 3.80 -2.42
CA VAL A 63 6.95 2.64 -1.62
C VAL A 63 5.44 2.44 -1.66
N PHE A 64 5.00 1.33 -2.24
CA PHE A 64 3.59 0.96 -2.29
C PHE A 64 3.23 -0.10 -1.25
N HIS A 65 1.97 -0.11 -0.85
CA HIS A 65 1.37 -1.29 -0.22
C HIS A 65 1.63 -2.53 -1.09
N GLN A 66 2.03 -3.63 -0.47
CA GLN A 66 2.42 -4.87 -1.14
C GLN A 66 1.22 -5.80 -1.35
N ALA A 67 0.26 -5.39 -2.20
CA ALA A 67 -0.91 -6.22 -2.53
C ALA A 67 -0.53 -7.38 -3.45
N ASN A 68 0.09 -7.06 -4.58
CA ASN A 68 0.76 -8.00 -5.48
C ASN A 68 1.76 -7.26 -6.39
N LYS A 69 2.71 -8.01 -6.94
CA LYS A 69 3.78 -7.44 -7.77
C LYS A 69 3.25 -6.77 -9.04
N PHE A 70 2.25 -7.37 -9.69
CA PHE A 70 1.68 -6.84 -10.94
C PHE A 70 1.15 -5.41 -10.75
N MET A 71 0.41 -5.15 -9.67
CA MET A 71 -0.12 -3.82 -9.39
C MET A 71 0.99 -2.80 -9.19
N THR A 72 2.01 -3.15 -8.42
CA THR A 72 3.13 -2.24 -8.15
C THR A 72 3.91 -1.92 -9.43
N ASP A 73 4.18 -2.92 -10.26
CA ASP A 73 4.82 -2.74 -11.58
C ASP A 73 3.97 -1.84 -12.50
N PHE A 74 2.64 -2.03 -12.49
CA PHE A 74 1.74 -1.19 -13.26
C PHE A 74 1.78 0.27 -12.79
N PHE A 75 1.75 0.52 -11.49
CA PHE A 75 1.78 1.89 -10.97
C PHE A 75 3.07 2.60 -11.35
N ALA A 76 4.22 1.95 -11.17
CA ALA A 76 5.51 2.50 -11.54
C ALA A 76 5.60 2.82 -13.05
N LYS A 77 5.17 1.88 -13.90
CA LYS A 77 5.11 2.08 -15.37
C LYS A 77 4.15 3.21 -15.76
N ARG A 78 2.97 3.29 -15.12
CA ARG A 78 1.98 4.33 -15.39
C ARG A 78 2.46 5.72 -14.98
N LEU A 79 3.31 5.79 -13.97
CA LEU A 79 3.98 7.00 -13.50
C LEU A 79 5.24 7.31 -14.32
N LYS A 80 5.72 6.41 -15.14
CA LYS A 80 7.03 6.45 -15.81
C LYS A 80 8.18 6.60 -14.80
N PHE A 81 8.03 5.98 -13.65
CA PHE A 81 8.98 6.03 -12.55
C PHE A 81 10.00 4.89 -12.69
N ASP A 82 11.23 5.14 -12.24
CA ASP A 82 12.32 4.18 -12.26
C ASP A 82 12.01 2.98 -11.36
N MET A 83 12.01 1.79 -11.94
CA MET A 83 11.70 0.54 -11.24
C MET A 83 12.73 0.19 -10.17
N ASP A 84 13.98 0.62 -10.33
CA ASP A 84 15.05 0.39 -9.34
C ASP A 84 14.83 1.19 -8.05
N LYS A 85 13.98 2.21 -8.12
CA LYS A 85 13.55 3.04 -6.98
C LYS A 85 12.20 2.61 -6.37
N VAL A 86 11.70 1.42 -6.75
CA VAL A 86 10.45 0.84 -6.24
C VAL A 86 10.75 -0.47 -5.53
N PRO A 87 10.92 -0.46 -4.21
CA PRO A 87 11.28 -1.67 -3.46
C PRO A 87 10.11 -2.65 -3.32
N TYR A 88 10.46 -3.94 -3.24
CA TYR A 88 9.53 -5.05 -3.08
C TYR A 88 9.94 -5.96 -1.94
N CYS A 89 9.02 -6.23 -1.03
CA CYS A 89 9.20 -7.23 0.02
C CYS A 89 8.18 -8.37 -0.03
N ILE A 90 7.21 -8.30 -0.95
CA ILE A 90 6.08 -9.25 -1.04
C ILE A 90 6.53 -10.70 -1.26
N GLN A 91 7.65 -10.93 -1.96
CA GLN A 91 8.18 -12.29 -2.17
C GLN A 91 8.69 -12.93 -0.88
N LYS A 92 9.13 -12.11 0.08
CA LYS A 92 9.65 -12.58 1.38
C LYS A 92 8.53 -12.73 2.42
N TYR A 93 7.60 -11.80 2.45
CA TYR A 93 6.65 -11.66 3.57
C TYR A 93 5.18 -11.74 3.17
N GLY A 94 4.88 -11.80 1.87
CA GLY A 94 3.50 -11.78 1.38
C GLY A 94 2.83 -10.42 1.57
N ASN A 95 1.50 -10.42 1.53
CA ASN A 95 0.70 -9.24 1.81
C ASN A 95 0.46 -9.11 3.31
N THR A 96 1.24 -8.29 3.99
CA THR A 96 1.13 -8.02 5.43
C THR A 96 0.19 -6.85 5.77
N SER A 97 -0.80 -6.58 4.90
CA SER A 97 -1.80 -5.52 5.08
C SER A 97 -1.17 -4.14 5.31
N SER A 98 -1.61 -3.40 6.34
CA SER A 98 -1.10 -2.05 6.64
C SER A 98 0.38 -2.00 6.98
N THR A 99 0.93 -3.10 7.49
CA THR A 99 2.37 -3.21 7.85
C THR A 99 3.27 -3.30 6.63
N SER A 100 2.75 -3.59 5.44
CA SER A 100 3.57 -3.82 4.25
C SER A 100 4.42 -2.61 3.84
N VAL A 101 3.92 -1.39 4.02
CA VAL A 101 4.68 -0.17 3.71
C VAL A 101 5.88 0.00 4.66
N PRO A 102 5.72 0.06 6.00
CA PRO A 102 6.87 0.15 6.90
C PRO A 102 7.78 -1.08 6.82
N LEU A 103 7.24 -2.28 6.61
CA LEU A 103 8.04 -3.49 6.44
C LEU A 103 8.93 -3.39 5.19
N THR A 104 8.41 -2.90 4.06
CA THR A 104 9.21 -2.67 2.85
C THR A 104 10.37 -1.70 3.12
N ILE A 105 10.13 -0.64 3.88
CA ILE A 105 11.19 0.31 4.24
C ILE A 105 12.28 -0.36 5.06
N VAL A 106 11.93 -1.08 6.11
CA VAL A 106 12.93 -1.69 7.01
C VAL A 106 13.57 -2.96 6.45
N SER A 107 12.96 -3.63 5.47
CA SER A 107 13.55 -4.82 4.84
C SER A 107 14.38 -4.53 3.61
N GLU A 108 13.98 -3.53 2.80
CA GLU A 108 14.60 -3.30 1.49
C GLU A 108 15.40 -1.99 1.42
N LEU A 109 15.15 -1.06 2.33
CA LEU A 109 15.75 0.28 2.29
C LEU A 109 16.54 0.65 3.55
N TYR A 110 16.63 -0.21 4.58
CA TYR A 110 17.25 0.13 5.86
C TYR A 110 18.71 0.60 5.73
N ASP A 111 19.44 0.09 4.74
CA ASP A 111 20.85 0.41 4.44
C ASP A 111 21.03 1.31 3.19
N LYS A 112 19.93 1.66 2.52
CA LYS A 112 19.94 2.43 1.27
C LYS A 112 19.44 3.87 1.47
N LEU A 113 18.54 4.08 2.44
CA LEU A 113 18.01 5.40 2.75
C LEU A 113 19.10 6.32 3.26
N LYS A 114 19.14 7.54 2.73
CA LYS A 114 20.08 8.59 3.11
C LYS A 114 19.33 9.78 3.69
N ASP A 115 20.04 10.59 4.48
CA ASP A 115 19.52 11.87 4.92
C ASP A 115 19.18 12.76 3.72
N GLY A 116 17.99 13.30 3.74
CA GLY A 116 17.44 14.10 2.65
C GLY A 116 16.62 13.34 1.63
N ASP A 117 16.62 11.99 1.64
CA ASP A 117 15.82 11.18 0.70
C ASP A 117 14.34 11.52 0.80
N ARG A 118 13.73 11.75 -0.35
CA ARG A 118 12.31 12.03 -0.52
C ARG A 118 11.60 10.74 -0.89
N VAL A 119 10.81 10.25 0.04
CA VAL A 119 10.06 9.00 -0.11
C VAL A 119 8.59 9.28 -0.24
N VAL A 120 7.96 8.77 -1.29
CA VAL A 120 6.51 8.74 -1.41
C VAL A 120 6.00 7.37 -1.04
N MET A 121 5.12 7.31 -0.06
CA MET A 121 4.47 6.09 0.42
C MET A 121 3.01 6.10 0.02
N CYS A 122 2.48 5.01 -0.52
CA CYS A 122 1.08 4.91 -0.90
C CYS A 122 0.47 3.60 -0.43
N GLY A 123 -0.56 3.70 0.43
CA GLY A 123 -1.42 2.62 0.87
C GLY A 123 -2.77 2.66 0.18
N PHE A 124 -3.37 1.50 -0.03
CA PHE A 124 -4.71 1.35 -0.61
C PHE A 124 -5.31 -0.01 -0.22
N GLY A 125 -6.61 -0.14 -0.27
CA GLY A 125 -7.26 -1.41 0.04
C GLY A 125 -8.76 -1.30 0.30
N ALA A 126 -9.23 -2.29 1.08
CA ALA A 126 -10.62 -2.40 1.47
C ALA A 126 -11.12 -1.11 2.16
N GLY A 127 -12.40 -0.80 1.87
CA GLY A 127 -13.00 0.40 2.40
C GLY A 127 -13.98 1.06 1.42
N LEU A 128 -13.71 1.27 0.15
CA LEU A 128 -12.43 1.38 -0.53
C LEU A 128 -11.69 2.64 -0.05
N SER A 129 -10.43 2.54 0.26
CA SER A 129 -9.66 3.63 0.82
C SER A 129 -8.23 3.66 0.29
N TRP A 130 -7.64 4.84 0.26
CA TRP A 130 -6.24 5.04 -0.08
C TRP A 130 -5.68 6.25 0.64
N GLY A 131 -4.36 6.30 0.73
CA GLY A 131 -3.64 7.46 1.25
C GLY A 131 -2.24 7.48 0.68
N THR A 132 -1.75 8.69 0.43
CA THR A 132 -0.39 8.93 -0.06
C THR A 132 0.28 9.98 0.82
N ALA A 133 1.50 9.71 1.24
CA ALA A 133 2.32 10.63 2.01
C ALA A 133 3.66 10.81 1.32
N ARG A 134 4.18 12.05 1.31
CA ARG A 134 5.55 12.35 0.98
C ARG A 134 6.30 12.70 2.26
N VAL A 135 7.41 12.03 2.48
CA VAL A 135 8.26 12.21 3.67
C VAL A 135 9.70 12.49 3.21
N VAL A 136 10.39 13.33 3.95
CA VAL A 136 11.84 13.49 3.83
C VAL A 136 12.46 12.85 5.07
N PHE A 137 13.33 11.85 4.86
CA PHE A 137 14.01 11.18 5.95
C PHE A 137 15.29 11.95 6.34
N ASN A 138 15.35 12.38 7.60
CA ASN A 138 16.52 13.08 8.16
C ASN A 138 16.83 12.52 9.55
N GLY A 139 18.07 12.12 9.78
CA GLY A 139 18.55 11.62 11.07
C GLY A 139 17.86 10.30 11.51
N CYS A 140 17.19 9.61 10.60
CA CYS A 140 16.50 8.37 10.91
C CYS A 140 17.49 7.19 10.96
N LYS A 141 17.30 6.32 11.95
CA LYS A 141 18.02 5.05 12.04
C LYS A 141 17.03 3.91 11.86
N PHE A 142 17.33 3.03 10.95
CA PHE A 142 16.53 1.83 10.68
C PHE A 142 17.32 0.60 11.14
N SER A 143 16.64 -0.30 11.83
CA SER A 143 17.17 -1.63 12.08
C SER A 143 16.67 -2.59 11.00
N PRO A 144 17.47 -3.56 10.55
CA PRO A 144 16.97 -4.61 9.68
C PRO A 144 15.88 -5.42 10.38
N VAL A 145 15.10 -6.17 9.61
CA VAL A 145 14.16 -7.13 10.15
C VAL A 145 14.93 -8.19 10.94
N ILE A 146 14.49 -8.48 12.15
CA ILE A 146 15.05 -9.53 13.01
C ILE A 146 14.14 -10.74 12.93
N GLU A 147 14.70 -11.89 12.58
CA GLU A 147 14.00 -13.19 12.60
C GLU A 147 14.37 -13.92 13.89
N TYR A 148 13.36 -14.48 14.57
CA TYR A 148 13.51 -15.24 15.79
C TYR A 148 13.27 -16.73 15.55
#